data_31dd4a6759eae86d5774050f05613747
#
_entry.id   31dd4a6759eae86d5774050f05613747
#
_cell.length_a   1.000
_cell.length_b   1.000
_cell.length_c   1.000
_cell.angle_alpha   90.00
_cell.angle_beta   90.00
_cell.angle_gamma   90.00
#
_symmetry.space_group_name_H-M   'P 1'
#
loop_
_entity.id
_entity.type
_entity.pdbx_description
1 polymer ?
#
loop_
_entity_poly.entity_id
_entity_poly.type
_entity_poly.pdbx_seq_one_letter_code
_entity_poly.pdbx_strand_id
1 'polypeptide(L)'
;NRNFFFYLGLLFCIACQQGKQVGAQELPKDYTTQHSIALAYCKAHKMNEDFYFLIDLRLHSGKNRFFVYDFKQKKNLYEKLVTHGSCDVFSSNPDKFEKAQYSNQVNSHCSAKGKYKIGKRDYSSWGIKVKYWLEGLEESNSNAQKRLIVLHSWEAVSDSEIYPDYSPLSWGCPAVSNAFMELLDPLLQQSKKPVLLWIL
;
A
#
# COMPACT_ATOMS: atom_id res chain seq x y z
N ASN A 1 43.59 -65.67 28.54
CA ASN A 1 42.20 -65.33 28.47
C ASN A 1 42.06 -63.82 28.33
N ARG A 2 41.85 -63.35 27.10
CA ARG A 2 41.63 -61.91 26.78
C ARG A 2 40.22 -61.76 26.28
N ASN A 3 39.35 -61.13 27.10
CA ASN A 3 38.02 -60.77 26.70
C ASN A 3 38.05 -59.47 25.90
N PHE A 4 37.60 -59.54 24.65
CA PHE A 4 37.35 -58.40 23.77
C PHE A 4 35.94 -57.97 23.94
N PHE A 5 35.74 -56.76 24.47
CA PHE A 5 34.43 -56.11 24.50
C PHE A 5 34.26 -55.29 23.19
N PHE A 6 33.30 -55.71 22.38
CA PHE A 6 32.83 -54.91 21.24
C PHE A 6 31.83 -53.83 21.74
N TYR A 7 32.22 -52.56 21.63
CA TYR A 7 31.29 -51.47 21.77
C TYR A 7 30.62 -51.22 20.41
N LEU A 8 29.30 -51.52 20.34
CA LEU A 8 28.45 -51.23 19.21
C LEU A 8 27.95 -49.77 19.36
N GLY A 9 28.58 -48.83 18.67
CA GLY A 9 28.17 -47.43 18.64
C GLY A 9 26.91 -47.26 17.80
N LEU A 10 25.78 -46.94 18.45
CA LEU A 10 24.55 -46.54 17.78
C LEU A 10 24.70 -45.09 17.29
N LEU A 11 24.87 -44.90 15.97
CA LEU A 11 24.75 -43.58 15.33
C LEU A 11 23.29 -43.22 15.21
N PHE A 12 22.84 -42.30 16.07
CA PHE A 12 21.53 -41.63 15.93
C PHE A 12 21.67 -40.58 14.82
N CYS A 13 21.19 -40.88 13.62
CA CYS A 13 20.92 -39.85 12.59
C CYS A 13 19.70 -39.02 13.00
N ILE A 14 19.95 -37.81 13.54
CA ILE A 14 18.91 -36.80 13.70
C ILE A 14 18.63 -36.25 12.29
N ALA A 15 17.60 -36.77 11.65
CA ALA A 15 17.06 -36.15 10.45
C ALA A 15 16.38 -34.84 10.85
N CYS A 16 17.02 -33.70 10.59
CA CYS A 16 16.37 -32.42 10.61
C CYS A 16 15.27 -32.42 9.55
N GLN A 17 14.03 -32.66 9.95
CA GLN A 17 12.86 -32.33 9.15
C GLN A 17 12.76 -30.82 9.10
N GLN A 18 13.23 -30.24 7.99
CA GLN A 18 12.84 -28.87 7.61
C GLN A 18 11.33 -28.89 7.34
N GLY A 19 10.57 -28.50 8.33
CA GLY A 19 9.15 -28.20 8.16
C GLY A 19 9.02 -27.08 7.13
N LYS A 20 8.54 -27.41 5.92
CA LYS A 20 8.00 -26.40 5.01
C LYS A 20 6.91 -25.67 5.78
N GLN A 21 7.17 -24.42 6.17
CA GLN A 21 6.10 -23.51 6.53
C GLN A 21 5.18 -23.40 5.30
N VAL A 22 4.06 -24.08 5.37
CA VAL A 22 2.95 -23.87 4.46
C VAL A 22 2.47 -22.46 4.77
N GLY A 23 2.90 -21.48 3.96
CA GLY A 23 2.39 -20.13 4.05
C GLY A 23 0.87 -20.19 3.99
N ALA A 24 0.21 -19.65 5.02
CA ALA A 24 -1.23 -19.53 5.04
C ALA A 24 -1.66 -18.86 3.72
N GLN A 25 -2.41 -19.58 2.91
CA GLN A 25 -2.93 -19.06 1.66
C GLN A 25 -3.88 -17.92 1.99
N GLU A 26 -3.41 -16.69 1.79
CA GLU A 26 -4.21 -15.50 2.04
C GLU A 26 -5.44 -15.56 1.10
N LEU A 27 -6.63 -15.61 1.68
CA LEU A 27 -7.88 -15.57 0.91
C LEU A 27 -7.91 -14.33 0.01
N PRO A 28 -8.42 -14.43 -1.22
CA PRO A 28 -8.59 -13.28 -2.10
C PRO A 28 -9.39 -12.20 -1.35
N LYS A 29 -8.86 -10.99 -1.30
CA LYS A 29 -9.54 -9.90 -0.61
C LYS A 29 -10.75 -9.45 -1.41
N ASP A 30 -11.92 -9.62 -0.81
CA ASP A 30 -13.17 -9.14 -1.38
C ASP A 30 -13.38 -7.67 -0.98
N TYR A 31 -13.34 -6.77 -1.97
CA TYR A 31 -13.61 -5.34 -1.82
C TYR A 31 -14.99 -4.94 -2.36
N THR A 32 -15.90 -5.88 -2.60
CA THR A 32 -17.25 -5.61 -3.18
C THR A 32 -18.00 -4.55 -2.38
N THR A 33 -17.94 -4.62 -1.05
CA THR A 33 -18.56 -3.62 -0.17
C THR A 33 -17.91 -2.24 -0.36
N GLN A 34 -16.58 -2.16 -0.37
CA GLN A 34 -15.84 -0.91 -0.56
C GLN A 34 -16.13 -0.29 -1.93
N HIS A 35 -16.17 -1.10 -3.00
CA HIS A 35 -16.51 -0.64 -4.34
C HIS A 35 -17.92 -0.04 -4.40
N SER A 36 -18.89 -0.69 -3.75
CA SER A 36 -20.27 -0.19 -3.68
C SER A 36 -20.37 1.14 -2.92
N ILE A 37 -19.70 1.23 -1.77
CA ILE A 37 -19.63 2.47 -0.97
C ILE A 37 -18.93 3.58 -1.76
N ALA A 38 -17.82 3.28 -2.43
CA ALA A 38 -17.06 4.25 -3.22
C ALA A 38 -17.91 4.81 -4.37
N LEU A 39 -18.63 3.96 -5.11
CA LEU A 39 -19.52 4.42 -6.19
C LEU A 39 -20.65 5.30 -5.67
N ALA A 40 -21.30 4.89 -4.58
CA ALA A 40 -22.35 5.71 -3.95
C ALA A 40 -21.82 7.06 -3.49
N TYR A 41 -20.62 7.08 -2.89
CA TYR A 41 -19.95 8.32 -2.48
C TYR A 41 -19.62 9.22 -3.68
N CYS A 42 -19.06 8.67 -4.75
CA CYS A 42 -18.73 9.41 -5.98
C CYS A 42 -19.97 10.06 -6.59
N LYS A 43 -21.10 9.34 -6.66
CA LYS A 43 -22.40 9.88 -7.14
C LYS A 43 -22.89 11.03 -6.27
N ALA A 44 -22.91 10.86 -4.96
CA ALA A 44 -23.39 11.87 -4.01
C ALA A 44 -22.55 13.16 -4.03
N HIS A 45 -21.23 13.05 -4.30
CA HIS A 45 -20.29 14.18 -4.25
C HIS A 45 -19.84 14.65 -5.63
N LYS A 46 -20.50 14.23 -6.71
CA LYS A 46 -20.19 14.61 -8.11
C LYS A 46 -18.73 14.33 -8.51
N MET A 47 -18.17 13.24 -8.01
CA MET A 47 -16.82 12.74 -8.35
C MET A 47 -16.87 11.82 -9.58
N ASN A 48 -15.69 11.32 -9.99
CA ASN A 48 -15.59 10.39 -11.10
C ASN A 48 -16.35 9.09 -10.81
N GLU A 49 -17.18 8.65 -11.75
CA GLU A 49 -18.02 7.45 -11.65
C GLU A 49 -17.55 6.31 -12.57
N ASP A 50 -16.43 6.54 -13.30
CA ASP A 50 -15.85 5.51 -14.15
C ASP A 50 -14.87 4.65 -13.37
N PHE A 51 -14.03 5.26 -12.53
CA PHE A 51 -13.04 4.58 -11.70
C PHE A 51 -12.72 5.34 -10.42
N TYR A 52 -12.09 4.65 -9.46
CA TYR A 52 -11.51 5.23 -8.24
C TYR A 52 -10.24 4.48 -7.85
N PHE A 53 -9.49 5.01 -6.90
CA PHE A 53 -8.30 4.40 -6.34
C PHE A 53 -8.58 3.87 -4.93
N LEU A 54 -8.25 2.60 -4.70
CA LEU A 54 -8.30 1.96 -3.38
C LEU A 54 -6.89 1.60 -2.95
N ILE A 55 -6.50 2.01 -1.75
CA ILE A 55 -5.24 1.60 -1.13
C ILE A 55 -5.56 0.84 0.15
N ASP A 56 -5.13 -0.42 0.22
CA ASP A 56 -5.28 -1.23 1.42
C ASP A 56 -3.93 -1.39 2.15
N LEU A 57 -3.66 -0.48 3.07
CA LEU A 57 -2.42 -0.50 3.85
C LEU A 57 -2.41 -1.56 4.97
N ARG A 58 -3.45 -2.34 5.13
CA ARG A 58 -3.48 -3.53 6.01
C ARG A 58 -2.69 -4.69 5.40
N LEU A 59 -2.50 -4.65 4.06
CA LEU A 59 -1.66 -5.60 3.34
C LEU A 59 -0.18 -5.34 3.62
N HIS A 60 0.61 -6.42 3.57
CA HIS A 60 2.07 -6.34 3.63
C HIS A 60 2.61 -5.35 2.60
N SER A 61 3.63 -4.56 2.97
CA SER A 61 4.12 -3.48 2.12
C SER A 61 4.74 -3.94 0.80
N GLY A 62 5.24 -5.16 0.76
CA GLY A 62 5.78 -5.79 -0.46
C GLY A 62 4.74 -6.38 -1.40
N LYS A 63 3.44 -6.36 -1.03
CA LYS A 63 2.34 -6.84 -1.87
C LYS A 63 1.66 -5.71 -2.62
N ASN A 64 1.09 -6.02 -3.77
CA ASN A 64 0.24 -5.09 -4.50
C ASN A 64 -0.97 -4.71 -3.63
N ARG A 65 -1.07 -3.42 -3.31
CA ARG A 65 -2.06 -2.88 -2.38
C ARG A 65 -2.62 -1.51 -2.80
N PHE A 66 -2.27 -1.04 -3.98
CA PHE A 66 -2.91 0.08 -4.67
C PHE A 66 -3.68 -0.48 -5.86
N PHE A 67 -4.99 -0.24 -5.89
CA PHE A 67 -5.91 -0.75 -6.89
C PHE A 67 -6.56 0.42 -7.63
N VAL A 68 -6.56 0.38 -8.96
CA VAL A 68 -7.40 1.23 -9.80
C VAL A 68 -8.59 0.41 -10.21
N TYR A 69 -9.75 0.68 -9.65
CA TYR A 69 -10.96 -0.09 -9.89
C TYR A 69 -11.90 0.62 -10.86
N ASP A 70 -12.27 -0.07 -11.93
CA ASP A 70 -13.24 0.38 -12.92
C ASP A 70 -14.67 -0.04 -12.50
N PHE A 71 -15.52 0.93 -12.26
CA PHE A 71 -16.89 0.68 -11.81
C PHE A 71 -17.77 0.02 -12.88
N LYS A 72 -17.53 0.31 -14.16
CA LYS A 72 -18.30 -0.23 -15.28
C LYS A 72 -17.92 -1.67 -15.56
N GLN A 73 -16.62 -1.95 -15.64
CA GLN A 73 -16.11 -3.29 -15.90
C GLN A 73 -16.10 -4.18 -14.64
N LYS A 74 -16.30 -3.60 -13.45
CA LYS A 74 -16.27 -4.26 -12.13
C LYS A 74 -14.98 -5.08 -11.92
N LYS A 75 -13.84 -4.50 -12.29
CA LYS A 75 -12.51 -5.12 -12.12
C LYS A 75 -11.42 -4.08 -11.84
N ASN A 76 -10.32 -4.56 -11.29
CA ASN A 76 -9.12 -3.76 -11.19
C ASN A 76 -8.47 -3.61 -12.58
N LEU A 77 -8.22 -2.36 -12.98
CA LEU A 77 -7.42 -2.05 -14.17
C LEU A 77 -5.92 -2.23 -13.86
N TYR A 78 -5.53 -1.86 -12.65
CA TYR A 78 -4.16 -1.96 -12.17
C TYR A 78 -4.15 -2.38 -10.70
N GLU A 79 -3.12 -3.17 -10.35
CA GLU A 79 -2.78 -3.57 -8.98
C GLU A 79 -1.27 -3.39 -8.83
N LYS A 80 -0.84 -2.49 -7.94
CA LYS A 80 0.55 -2.09 -7.82
C LYS A 80 0.97 -1.84 -6.37
N LEU A 81 2.28 -1.75 -6.17
CA LEU A 81 2.84 -1.36 -4.88
C LEU A 81 2.58 0.11 -4.59
N VAL A 82 2.51 0.43 -3.30
CA VAL A 82 2.47 1.79 -2.77
C VAL A 82 3.15 1.84 -1.41
N THR A 83 3.87 2.92 -1.12
CA THR A 83 4.47 3.17 0.19
C THR A 83 3.42 3.52 1.24
N HIS A 84 3.83 3.41 2.50
CA HIS A 84 3.14 4.03 3.63
C HIS A 84 4.13 4.82 4.49
N GLY A 85 3.61 5.61 5.43
CA GLY A 85 4.42 6.45 6.29
C GLY A 85 5.18 5.67 7.36
N SER A 86 6.41 6.10 7.68
CA SER A 86 7.25 5.48 8.71
C SER A 86 6.62 5.49 10.10
N CYS A 87 5.85 6.53 10.42
CA CYS A 87 5.09 6.68 11.68
C CYS A 87 5.93 6.39 12.94
N ASP A 88 7.17 6.89 12.98
CA ASP A 88 8.14 6.63 14.03
C ASP A 88 8.64 7.89 14.75
N VAL A 89 8.05 9.07 14.43
CA VAL A 89 8.49 10.36 15.00
C VAL A 89 8.05 10.53 16.45
N PHE A 90 6.85 10.05 16.80
CA PHE A 90 6.28 10.24 18.14
C PHE A 90 6.31 8.99 19.02
N SER A 91 6.52 7.81 18.43
CA SER A 91 6.56 6.55 19.16
C SER A 91 7.36 5.50 18.42
N SER A 92 7.84 4.48 19.15
CA SER A 92 8.46 3.32 18.53
C SER A 92 7.47 2.61 17.61
N ASN A 93 7.92 2.28 16.39
CA ASN A 93 7.16 1.52 15.42
C ASN A 93 8.03 0.36 14.89
N PRO A 94 8.14 -0.76 15.64
CA PRO A 94 9.02 -1.87 15.28
C PRO A 94 8.61 -2.54 13.97
N ASP A 95 7.31 -2.58 13.68
CA ASP A 95 6.75 -3.24 12.48
C ASP A 95 6.61 -2.28 11.28
N LYS A 96 7.25 -1.10 11.33
CA LYS A 96 7.04 -0.01 10.37
C LYS A 96 7.25 -0.39 8.90
N PHE A 97 8.09 -1.37 8.61
CA PHE A 97 8.30 -1.80 7.23
C PHE A 97 7.17 -2.69 6.71
N GLU A 98 6.57 -3.50 7.58
CA GLU A 98 5.50 -4.42 7.22
C GLU A 98 4.12 -3.78 7.25
N LYS A 99 3.82 -3.08 8.37
CA LYS A 99 2.47 -2.60 8.71
C LYS A 99 2.41 -1.09 8.83
N ALA A 100 1.39 -0.51 8.22
CA ALA A 100 1.10 0.91 8.41
C ALA A 100 0.49 1.17 9.79
N GLN A 101 1.00 2.17 10.47
CA GLN A 101 0.31 2.86 11.57
C GLN A 101 -0.25 4.19 11.04
N TYR A 102 -1.28 4.71 11.74
CA TYR A 102 -2.05 5.82 11.21
C TYR A 102 -2.13 6.98 12.20
N SER A 103 -1.97 8.19 11.69
CA SER A 103 -2.18 9.41 12.44
C SER A 103 -2.48 10.58 11.49
N ASN A 104 -3.39 11.45 11.90
CA ASN A 104 -3.67 12.71 11.20
C ASN A 104 -2.91 13.90 11.80
N GLN A 105 -2.04 13.67 12.80
CA GLN A 105 -1.23 14.74 13.41
C GLN A 105 -0.20 15.26 12.42
N VAL A 106 -0.03 16.59 12.42
CA VAL A 106 1.03 17.26 11.65
C VAL A 106 2.40 16.77 12.13
N ASN A 107 3.31 16.51 11.19
CA ASN A 107 4.65 15.98 11.42
C ASN A 107 4.71 14.56 12.03
N SER A 108 3.61 13.79 12.00
CA SER A 108 3.62 12.41 12.49
C SER A 108 4.38 11.44 11.59
N HIS A 109 4.59 11.78 10.33
CA HIS A 109 5.10 10.91 9.27
C HIS A 109 4.28 9.62 9.07
N CYS A 110 3.08 9.53 9.64
CA CYS A 110 2.17 8.41 9.46
C CYS A 110 1.34 8.56 8.20
N SER A 111 0.86 7.46 7.63
CA SER A 111 -0.29 7.50 6.73
C SER A 111 -1.56 7.90 7.50
N ALA A 112 -2.58 8.39 6.82
CA ALA A 112 -3.88 8.62 7.42
C ALA A 112 -4.96 7.89 6.60
N LYS A 113 -5.91 7.25 7.31
CA LYS A 113 -7.03 6.53 6.69
C LYS A 113 -8.09 7.48 6.17
N GLY A 114 -8.91 6.97 5.30
CA GLY A 114 -10.12 7.67 4.87
C GLY A 114 -10.13 8.00 3.39
N LYS A 115 -11.16 8.73 2.99
CA LYS A 115 -11.38 9.16 1.62
C LYS A 115 -10.67 10.47 1.35
N TYR A 116 -10.09 10.57 0.17
CA TYR A 116 -9.41 11.76 -0.33
C TYR A 116 -9.96 12.12 -1.70
N LYS A 117 -10.02 13.42 -1.97
CA LYS A 117 -10.15 13.92 -3.33
C LYS A 117 -8.74 14.10 -3.91
N ILE A 118 -8.49 13.51 -5.07
CA ILE A 118 -7.28 13.81 -5.84
C ILE A 118 -7.47 15.20 -6.45
N GLY A 119 -6.61 16.12 -6.03
CA GLY A 119 -6.69 17.53 -6.36
C GLY A 119 -5.75 17.93 -7.50
N LYS A 120 -5.16 19.11 -7.38
CA LYS A 120 -4.33 19.74 -8.41
C LYS A 120 -3.09 18.91 -8.73
N ARG A 121 -2.78 18.74 -10.03
CA ARG A 121 -1.49 18.28 -10.54
C ARG A 121 -0.44 19.37 -10.32
N ASP A 122 0.76 19.00 -9.87
CA ASP A 122 1.84 19.94 -9.57
C ASP A 122 3.22 19.30 -9.82
N TYR A 123 4.28 20.09 -9.76
CA TYR A 123 5.65 19.63 -9.86
C TYR A 123 6.07 18.88 -8.58
N SER A 124 6.76 17.75 -8.77
CA SER A 124 7.39 16.96 -7.70
C SER A 124 8.91 17.00 -7.81
N SER A 125 9.62 17.01 -6.67
CA SER A 125 11.06 16.78 -6.66
C SER A 125 11.44 15.31 -6.87
N TRP A 126 10.46 14.39 -6.81
CA TRP A 126 10.64 12.94 -6.87
C TRP A 126 10.16 12.34 -8.18
N GLY A 127 10.69 11.16 -8.50
CA GLY A 127 10.24 10.30 -9.58
C GLY A 127 10.13 11.01 -10.93
N ILE A 128 9.00 10.85 -11.61
CA ILE A 128 8.74 11.46 -12.94
C ILE A 128 8.41 12.96 -12.86
N LYS A 129 8.68 13.61 -11.74
CA LYS A 129 8.48 15.04 -11.51
C LYS A 129 7.01 15.48 -11.50
N VAL A 130 6.09 14.57 -11.22
CA VAL A 130 4.64 14.79 -11.14
C VAL A 130 4.13 14.40 -9.76
N LYS A 131 3.25 15.22 -9.19
CA LYS A 131 2.47 14.91 -8.00
C LYS A 131 1.04 15.42 -8.12
N TYR A 132 0.16 14.82 -7.33
CA TYR A 132 -1.21 15.26 -7.14
C TYR A 132 -1.46 15.56 -5.65
N TRP A 133 -1.93 16.75 -5.34
CA TRP A 133 -2.35 17.10 -3.98
C TRP A 133 -3.51 16.22 -3.54
N LEU A 134 -3.48 15.74 -2.29
CA LEU A 134 -4.58 14.98 -1.70
C LEU A 134 -5.33 15.86 -0.69
N GLU A 135 -6.64 16.01 -0.92
CA GLU A 135 -7.53 16.73 -0.03
C GLU A 135 -8.29 15.71 0.83
N GLY A 136 -8.06 15.70 2.15
CA GLY A 136 -8.76 14.81 3.08
C GLY A 136 -10.23 15.17 3.18
N LEU A 137 -11.12 14.18 3.09
CA LEU A 137 -12.57 14.35 3.09
C LEU A 137 -13.21 13.88 4.39
N GLU A 138 -12.43 13.42 5.35
CA GLU A 138 -12.88 12.88 6.63
C GLU A 138 -12.04 13.47 7.78
N GLU A 139 -12.52 13.40 9.01
CA GLU A 139 -11.80 13.88 10.19
C GLU A 139 -10.45 13.17 10.33
N SER A 140 -10.40 11.87 10.05
CA SER A 140 -9.20 11.03 10.10
C SER A 140 -8.05 11.49 9.19
N ASN A 141 -8.31 12.34 8.20
CA ASN A 141 -7.34 12.85 7.23
C ASN A 141 -7.48 14.36 6.94
N SER A 142 -8.23 15.09 7.75
CA SER A 142 -8.52 16.52 7.55
C SER A 142 -7.27 17.42 7.51
N ASN A 143 -6.14 16.97 8.05
CA ASN A 143 -4.87 17.69 8.00
C ASN A 143 -4.01 17.37 6.76
N ALA A 144 -4.52 16.64 5.78
CA ALA A 144 -3.75 16.22 4.61
C ALA A 144 -2.99 17.37 3.94
N GLN A 145 -3.64 18.51 3.70
CA GLN A 145 -3.00 19.69 3.10
C GLN A 145 -1.93 20.31 4.02
N LYS A 146 -2.19 20.46 5.33
CA LYS A 146 -1.22 20.95 6.31
C LYS A 146 -0.01 20.04 6.41
N ARG A 147 -0.21 18.74 6.19
CA ARG A 147 0.81 17.70 6.21
C ARG A 147 1.51 17.53 4.85
N LEU A 148 1.11 18.31 3.83
CA LEU A 148 1.65 18.24 2.46
C LEU A 148 1.53 16.85 1.84
N ILE A 149 0.42 16.15 2.10
CA ILE A 149 0.18 14.79 1.58
C ILE A 149 -0.16 14.86 0.09
N VAL A 150 0.61 14.12 -0.69
CA VAL A 150 0.50 14.06 -2.15
C VAL A 150 0.64 12.63 -2.65
N LEU A 151 -0.01 12.31 -3.77
CA LEU A 151 0.29 11.13 -4.58
C LEU A 151 1.42 11.50 -5.53
N HIS A 152 2.54 10.77 -5.48
CA HIS A 152 3.70 10.99 -6.36
C HIS A 152 4.40 9.68 -6.69
N SER A 153 5.35 9.71 -7.63
CA SER A 153 6.23 8.56 -7.85
C SER A 153 7.57 8.73 -7.15
N TRP A 154 8.21 7.58 -6.93
CA TRP A 154 9.56 7.51 -6.39
C TRP A 154 10.28 6.30 -7.01
N GLU A 155 11.48 6.52 -7.53
CA GLU A 155 12.31 5.49 -8.20
C GLU A 155 12.67 4.30 -7.31
N ALA A 156 12.63 4.47 -5.98
CA ALA A 156 12.89 3.38 -5.03
C ALA A 156 11.70 2.40 -4.88
N VAL A 157 10.51 2.76 -5.38
CA VAL A 157 9.34 1.88 -5.34
C VAL A 157 9.35 0.95 -6.55
N SER A 158 9.35 -0.36 -6.31
CA SER A 158 9.28 -1.37 -7.39
C SER A 158 7.95 -1.29 -8.14
N ASP A 159 7.97 -1.56 -9.44
CA ASP A 159 6.75 -1.69 -10.25
C ASP A 159 6.07 -3.06 -10.12
N SER A 160 6.75 -4.03 -9.57
CA SER A 160 6.26 -5.39 -9.35
C SER A 160 6.24 -5.73 -7.87
N GLU A 161 5.37 -6.65 -7.49
CA GLU A 161 5.32 -7.22 -6.14
C GLU A 161 6.68 -7.79 -5.73
N ILE A 162 7.09 -7.50 -4.48
CA ILE A 162 8.42 -7.87 -3.94
C ILE A 162 8.32 -8.70 -2.65
N TYR A 163 7.10 -9.12 -2.27
CA TYR A 163 6.92 -9.97 -1.08
C TYR A 163 7.87 -11.20 -1.13
N PRO A 164 8.57 -11.57 -0.04
CA PRO A 164 8.44 -11.06 1.33
C PRO A 164 9.26 -9.79 1.67
N ASP A 165 9.94 -9.18 0.71
CA ASP A 165 10.64 -7.91 0.92
C ASP A 165 9.64 -6.76 1.15
N TYR A 166 10.14 -5.58 1.54
CA TYR A 166 9.35 -4.44 1.94
C TYR A 166 9.48 -3.26 0.97
N SER A 167 8.37 -2.57 0.70
CA SER A 167 8.42 -1.25 0.05
C SER A 167 9.11 -0.22 0.97
N PRO A 168 9.79 0.78 0.38
CA PRO A 168 10.37 1.87 1.16
C PRO A 168 9.29 2.64 1.92
N LEU A 169 9.69 3.35 2.99
CA LEU A 169 8.79 4.15 3.82
C LEU A 169 8.79 5.60 3.35
N SER A 170 7.61 6.20 3.29
CA SER A 170 7.42 7.63 3.06
C SER A 170 7.22 8.39 4.39
N TRP A 171 6.93 9.68 4.30
CA TRP A 171 6.46 10.50 5.41
C TRP A 171 4.94 10.71 5.39
N GLY A 172 4.23 9.66 4.98
CA GLY A 172 2.77 9.63 4.94
C GLY A 172 2.16 9.77 3.55
N CYS A 173 2.92 10.22 2.55
CA CYS A 173 2.48 10.27 1.18
C CYS A 173 2.37 8.86 0.58
N PRO A 174 1.31 8.52 -0.16
CA PRO A 174 1.32 7.37 -1.02
C PRO A 174 2.26 7.62 -2.21
N ALA A 175 3.43 6.97 -2.21
CA ALA A 175 4.35 6.99 -3.33
C ALA A 175 4.29 5.67 -4.10
N VAL A 176 4.34 5.74 -5.42
CA VAL A 176 4.25 4.60 -6.35
C VAL A 176 5.49 4.53 -7.24
N SER A 177 5.64 3.46 -8.04
CA SER A 177 6.71 3.39 -9.03
C SER A 177 6.57 4.47 -10.10
N ASN A 178 7.69 4.80 -10.77
CA ASN A 178 7.67 5.73 -11.90
C ASN A 178 6.76 5.22 -13.02
N ALA A 179 6.90 3.96 -13.40
CA ALA A 179 6.09 3.33 -14.44
C ALA A 179 4.58 3.37 -14.10
N PHE A 180 4.21 3.14 -12.85
CA PHE A 180 2.80 3.22 -12.47
C PHE A 180 2.27 4.66 -12.49
N MET A 181 3.08 5.64 -12.10
CA MET A 181 2.67 7.05 -12.19
C MET A 181 2.50 7.52 -13.64
N GLU A 182 3.30 7.01 -14.58
CA GLU A 182 3.13 7.25 -16.02
C GLU A 182 1.80 6.72 -16.57
N LEU A 183 1.21 5.70 -15.93
CA LEU A 183 -0.15 5.22 -16.23
C LEU A 183 -1.23 6.05 -15.54
N LEU A 184 -1.01 6.47 -14.29
CA LEU A 184 -1.98 7.23 -13.51
C LEU A 184 -2.14 8.68 -14.00
N ASP A 185 -1.04 9.33 -14.41
CA ASP A 185 -1.05 10.75 -14.79
C ASP A 185 -2.01 11.04 -15.96
N PRO A 186 -1.99 10.32 -17.09
CA PRO A 186 -2.96 10.55 -18.16
C PRO A 186 -4.41 10.20 -17.76
N LEU A 187 -4.63 9.16 -16.93
CA LEU A 187 -5.97 8.85 -16.43
C LEU A 187 -6.56 10.02 -15.63
N LEU A 188 -5.74 10.61 -14.76
CA LEU A 188 -6.14 11.73 -13.91
C LEU A 188 -6.35 13.01 -14.73
N GLN A 189 -5.49 13.29 -15.71
CA GLN A 189 -5.60 14.47 -16.58
C GLN A 189 -6.82 14.42 -17.50
N GLN A 190 -7.23 13.22 -17.95
CA GLN A 190 -8.41 13.03 -18.80
C GLN A 190 -9.72 13.04 -18.01
N SER A 191 -9.67 12.88 -16.69
CA SER A 191 -10.86 12.86 -15.85
C SER A 191 -11.47 14.26 -15.75
N LYS A 192 -12.74 14.39 -16.18
CA LYS A 192 -13.51 15.64 -16.09
C LYS A 192 -14.03 15.94 -14.69
N LYS A 193 -14.04 14.93 -13.82
CA LYS A 193 -14.50 15.02 -12.43
C LYS A 193 -13.36 14.63 -11.48
N PRO A 194 -13.32 15.15 -10.25
CA PRO A 194 -12.36 14.73 -9.26
C PRO A 194 -12.40 13.22 -9.03
N VAL A 195 -11.24 12.58 -8.89
CA VAL A 195 -11.13 11.14 -8.62
C VAL A 195 -11.05 10.90 -7.12
N LEU A 196 -11.78 9.90 -6.64
CA LEU A 196 -11.71 9.42 -5.26
C LEU A 196 -10.49 8.53 -5.08
N LEU A 197 -9.72 8.77 -4.01
CA LEU A 197 -8.72 7.85 -3.47
C LEU A 197 -9.15 7.46 -2.05
N TRP A 198 -9.24 6.18 -1.74
CA TRP A 198 -9.65 5.69 -0.43
C TRP A 198 -8.56 4.81 0.19
N ILE A 199 -8.06 5.20 1.37
CA ILE A 199 -7.07 4.47 2.17
C ILE A 199 -7.78 3.73 3.32
N LEU A 200 -7.63 2.39 3.39
CA LEU A 200 -8.18 1.52 4.43
C LEU A 200 -7.21 1.33 5.59
#